data_368953b07a25efcb4fe8a61b37de7922
#
_entry.id   368953b07a25efcb4fe8a61b37de7922
#
_cell.length_a   1.000
_cell.length_b   1.000
_cell.length_c   1.000
_cell.angle_alpha   90.00
_cell.angle_beta   90.00
_cell.angle_gamma   90.00
#
_symmetry.space_group_name_H-M   'P 1'
#
loop_
_entity.id
_entity.type
_entity.pdbx_description
1 polymer ?
#
loop_
_entity_poly.entity_id
_entity_poly.type
_entity_poly.pdbx_seq_one_letter_code
_entity_poly.pdbx_strand_id
1 'polypeptide(L)'
;AFVGQDIAIQRELLRQVLERTAGQLKDIRSVHIGTLRALFYGHVGKKADLPYGLRAERTYRTVSVSQKKTHKSADALHGDDAEIRLSAPGKYVLDGGKREVCLKIFPVEKNLQIPKKMYTKWFDYDKIKNGLVLRQRRPGDFMMIGGGHKKAIRRILMDDKVPQSNRETLNMLTDGGHVLWIPDTGRMSEYYKITGETRLILSAELKEIEE
;
A
#
# COMPACT_ATOMS: atom_id res chain seq x y z
N ALA A 1 -23.20 12.93 7.65
CA ALA A 1 -21.74 13.10 7.41
C ALA A 1 -21.19 14.17 8.34
N PHE A 2 -19.93 14.10 8.80
CA PHE A 2 -19.30 15.02 9.78
C PHE A 2 -19.45 16.51 9.39
N VAL A 3 -19.20 16.85 8.13
CA VAL A 3 -19.21 18.24 7.62
C VAL A 3 -20.58 18.91 7.71
N GLY A 4 -21.67 18.16 7.73
CA GLY A 4 -23.04 18.69 7.85
C GLY A 4 -23.56 18.80 9.29
N GLN A 5 -22.74 18.48 10.30
CA GLN A 5 -23.12 18.62 11.70
C GLN A 5 -22.89 20.05 12.21
N ASP A 6 -23.57 20.41 13.30
CA ASP A 6 -23.31 21.67 14.01
C ASP A 6 -21.84 21.78 14.44
N ILE A 7 -21.32 23.01 14.50
CA ILE A 7 -19.91 23.29 14.83
C ILE A 7 -19.55 22.77 16.23
N ALA A 8 -20.48 22.88 17.19
CA ALA A 8 -20.23 22.38 18.54
C ALA A 8 -20.10 20.86 18.56
N ILE A 9 -20.96 20.15 17.81
CA ILE A 9 -20.91 18.70 17.66
C ILE A 9 -19.59 18.28 16.95
N GLN A 10 -19.23 18.97 15.88
CA GLN A 10 -17.96 18.72 15.18
C GLN A 10 -16.77 18.82 16.13
N ARG A 11 -16.71 19.89 16.96
CA ARG A 11 -15.62 20.11 17.90
C ARG A 11 -15.57 19.04 18.97
N GLU A 12 -16.70 18.62 19.50
CA GLU A 12 -16.77 17.56 20.51
C GLU A 12 -16.32 16.21 19.95
N LEU A 13 -16.79 15.83 18.77
CA LEU A 13 -16.34 14.61 18.09
C LEU A 13 -14.83 14.60 17.86
N LEU A 14 -14.25 15.72 17.41
CA LEU A 14 -12.81 15.83 17.19
C LEU A 14 -12.02 15.77 18.50
N ARG A 15 -12.56 16.33 19.58
CA ARG A 15 -11.97 16.24 20.91
C ARG A 15 -11.91 14.79 21.38
N GLN A 16 -13.00 14.03 21.23
CA GLN A 16 -13.04 12.61 21.59
C GLN A 16 -12.10 11.77 20.75
N VAL A 17 -11.96 12.06 19.45
CA VAL A 17 -10.98 11.38 18.59
C VAL A 17 -9.56 11.63 19.09
N LEU A 18 -9.22 12.88 19.42
CA LEU A 18 -7.89 13.23 19.94
C LEU A 18 -7.64 12.58 21.31
N GLU A 19 -8.63 12.56 22.19
CA GLU A 19 -8.52 11.91 23.49
C GLU A 19 -8.23 10.40 23.37
N ARG A 20 -9.00 9.72 22.53
CA ARG A 20 -8.81 8.28 22.29
C ARG A 20 -7.44 7.97 21.67
N THR A 21 -6.94 8.86 20.81
CA THR A 21 -5.67 8.63 20.11
C THR A 21 -4.45 9.04 20.95
N ALA A 22 -4.57 10.09 21.74
CA ALA A 22 -3.52 10.60 22.62
C ALA A 22 -3.49 9.93 24.00
N GLY A 23 -4.59 9.34 24.43
CA GLY A 23 -4.78 8.82 25.80
C GLY A 23 -4.99 9.90 26.87
N GLN A 24 -4.88 11.17 26.51
CA GLN A 24 -5.06 12.32 27.41
C GLN A 24 -5.38 13.62 26.65
N LEU A 25 -5.91 14.63 27.36
CA LEU A 25 -6.30 15.93 26.77
C LEU A 25 -5.52 17.13 27.32
N LYS A 26 -4.57 16.94 28.24
CA LYS A 26 -3.93 18.03 29.01
C LYS A 26 -3.42 19.18 28.13
N ASP A 27 -2.79 18.88 26.98
CA ASP A 27 -2.18 19.87 26.08
C ASP A 27 -3.01 20.09 24.79
N ILE A 28 -4.20 19.50 24.70
CA ILE A 28 -5.08 19.68 23.55
C ILE A 28 -5.95 20.90 23.77
N ARG A 29 -5.61 21.97 23.05
CA ARG A 29 -6.31 23.26 23.08
C ARG A 29 -7.29 23.40 21.92
N SER A 30 -8.19 24.39 21.99
CA SER A 30 -9.16 24.70 20.93
C SER A 30 -8.51 24.93 19.56
N VAL A 31 -7.28 25.46 19.52
CA VAL A 31 -6.51 25.66 18.28
C VAL A 31 -6.22 24.32 17.58
N HIS A 32 -5.91 23.26 18.32
CA HIS A 32 -5.62 21.95 17.74
C HIS A 32 -6.90 21.31 17.16
N ILE A 33 -8.03 21.49 17.84
CA ILE A 33 -9.35 21.07 17.35
C ILE A 33 -9.73 21.86 16.09
N GLY A 34 -9.47 23.16 16.09
CA GLY A 34 -9.68 24.04 14.94
C GLY A 34 -8.82 23.63 13.73
N THR A 35 -7.55 23.32 13.97
CA THR A 35 -6.61 22.84 12.93
C THR A 35 -7.08 21.51 12.35
N LEU A 36 -7.46 20.56 13.20
CA LEU A 36 -7.98 19.25 12.77
C LEU A 36 -9.28 19.41 11.96
N ARG A 37 -10.19 20.29 12.41
CA ARG A 37 -11.42 20.62 11.69
C ARG A 37 -11.13 21.21 10.30
N ALA A 38 -10.17 22.13 10.20
CA ALA A 38 -9.78 22.76 8.93
C ALA A 38 -9.25 21.77 7.87
N LEU A 39 -8.76 20.60 8.28
CA LEU A 39 -8.36 19.55 7.35
C LEU A 39 -9.53 18.97 6.56
N PHE A 40 -10.75 18.94 7.13
CA PHE A 40 -11.92 18.42 6.41
C PHE A 40 -12.31 19.28 5.21
N TYR A 41 -11.91 20.55 5.21
CA TYR A 41 -12.15 21.52 4.14
C TYR A 41 -10.90 21.76 3.27
N GLY A 42 -9.77 21.13 3.63
CA GLY A 42 -8.52 21.25 2.92
C GLY A 42 -8.41 20.30 1.72
N HIS A 43 -7.35 20.50 0.92
CA HIS A 43 -7.01 19.58 -0.16
C HIS A 43 -6.47 18.24 0.38
N VAL A 44 -6.63 17.19 -0.43
CA VAL A 44 -6.11 15.85 -0.12
C VAL A 44 -4.59 15.89 0.04
N GLY A 45 -4.07 15.22 1.06
CA GLY A 45 -2.65 15.21 1.40
C GLY A 45 -2.23 16.34 2.35
N LYS A 46 -3.12 17.29 2.70
CA LYS A 46 -2.82 18.29 3.73
C LYS A 46 -2.61 17.62 5.08
N LYS A 47 -1.54 18.02 5.77
CA LYS A 47 -1.13 17.47 7.07
C LYS A 47 -1.12 18.55 8.14
N ALA A 48 -1.31 18.13 9.38
CA ALA A 48 -1.15 18.99 10.56
C ALA A 48 -0.51 18.19 11.69
N ASP A 49 0.52 18.76 12.32
CA ASP A 49 1.10 18.17 13.52
C ASP A 49 0.29 18.60 14.74
N LEU A 50 0.09 17.69 15.66
CA LEU A 50 -0.70 17.83 16.85
C LEU A 50 0.12 17.45 18.09
N PRO A 51 -0.29 17.83 19.31
CA PRO A 51 0.38 17.41 20.53
C PRO A 51 0.55 15.89 20.64
N TYR A 52 1.42 15.46 21.54
CA TYR A 52 1.74 14.04 21.81
C TYR A 52 2.33 13.28 20.61
N GLY A 53 3.01 14.00 19.70
CA GLY A 53 3.56 13.36 18.51
C GLY A 53 2.51 12.86 17.53
N LEU A 54 1.28 13.35 17.63
CA LEU A 54 0.23 13.01 16.67
C LEU A 54 0.36 13.81 15.38
N ARG A 55 -0.05 13.19 14.28
CA ARG A 55 -0.22 13.83 12.99
C ARG A 55 -1.58 13.52 12.41
N ALA A 56 -2.27 14.56 11.96
CA ALA A 56 -3.49 14.42 11.17
C ALA A 56 -3.18 14.60 9.68
N GLU A 57 -3.84 13.81 8.84
CA GLU A 57 -3.71 13.88 7.38
C GLU A 57 -5.08 13.80 6.71
N ARG A 58 -5.34 14.70 5.75
CA ARG A 58 -6.52 14.65 4.88
C ARG A 58 -6.31 13.62 3.78
N THR A 59 -7.08 12.54 3.82
CA THR A 59 -7.14 11.55 2.75
C THR A 59 -8.28 11.86 1.78
N TYR A 60 -8.53 11.01 0.79
CA TYR A 60 -9.59 11.23 -0.19
C TYR A 60 -11.00 11.26 0.41
N ARG A 61 -11.25 10.52 1.48
CA ARG A 61 -12.58 10.39 2.09
C ARG A 61 -12.65 10.75 3.57
N THR A 62 -11.51 10.76 4.26
CA THR A 62 -11.44 10.93 5.71
C THR A 62 -10.34 11.90 6.12
N VAL A 63 -10.31 12.28 7.39
CA VAL A 63 -9.15 12.81 8.08
C VAL A 63 -8.69 11.74 9.06
N SER A 64 -7.48 11.26 8.90
CA SER A 64 -6.86 10.28 9.81
C SER A 64 -5.99 10.99 10.83
N VAL A 65 -5.99 10.50 12.07
CA VAL A 65 -5.07 10.92 13.13
C VAL A 65 -4.29 9.71 13.60
N SER A 66 -2.97 9.81 13.61
CA SER A 66 -2.08 8.72 14.02
C SER A 66 -0.83 9.27 14.70
N GLN A 67 -0.10 8.42 15.39
CA GLN A 67 1.23 8.79 15.88
C GLN A 67 2.10 9.19 14.69
N LYS A 68 2.81 10.31 14.85
CA LYS A 68 3.81 10.75 13.86
C LYS A 68 4.88 9.66 13.82
N LYS A 69 4.96 8.94 12.71
CA LYS A 69 6.06 8.00 12.49
C LYS A 69 7.36 8.81 12.54
N THR A 70 8.00 8.84 13.70
CA THR A 70 9.40 9.19 13.76
C THR A 70 10.13 8.08 13.00
N HIS A 71 11.03 8.42 12.10
CA HIS A 71 11.81 7.49 11.28
C HIS A 71 12.72 6.55 12.12
N LYS A 72 12.25 6.07 13.30
CA LYS A 72 12.95 5.15 14.19
C LYS A 72 11.96 4.20 14.87
N SER A 73 11.40 3.29 14.12
CA SER A 73 10.99 1.99 14.61
C SER A 73 11.29 0.98 13.52
N ALA A 74 12.51 0.50 13.59
CA ALA A 74 13.03 -0.62 12.85
C ALA A 74 12.38 -1.87 13.42
N ASP A 75 11.34 -2.39 12.75
CA ASP A 75 10.96 -3.79 12.83
C ASP A 75 10.04 -4.21 11.67
N ALA A 76 10.06 -3.43 10.59
CA ALA A 76 9.60 -3.89 9.29
C ALA A 76 10.62 -3.34 8.31
N LEU A 77 11.27 -4.15 7.53
CA LEU A 77 12.15 -3.86 6.37
C LEU A 77 12.22 -2.35 5.99
N HIS A 78 12.83 -1.50 6.83
CA HIS A 78 12.95 -0.05 6.71
C HIS A 78 14.43 0.34 6.68
N GLY A 79 15.11 -0.15 5.65
CA GLY A 79 16.28 0.51 5.09
C GLY A 79 15.90 0.95 3.69
N ASP A 80 16.42 2.05 3.20
CA ASP A 80 16.24 2.50 1.80
C ASP A 80 16.62 1.44 0.76
N ASP A 81 17.16 0.29 1.18
CA ASP A 81 17.61 -0.85 0.38
C ASP A 81 16.99 -2.20 0.80
N ALA A 82 15.93 -2.23 1.59
CA ALA A 82 15.31 -3.48 1.99
C ALA A 82 14.59 -4.14 0.79
N GLU A 83 15.33 -4.95 0.06
CA GLU A 83 14.81 -5.80 -0.99
C GLU A 83 14.98 -7.28 -0.60
N ILE A 84 13.92 -8.06 -0.83
CA ILE A 84 13.98 -9.51 -0.69
C ILE A 84 14.06 -10.10 -2.10
N ARG A 85 15.18 -10.70 -2.43
CA ARG A 85 15.29 -11.50 -3.65
C ARG A 85 14.51 -12.79 -3.46
N LEU A 86 13.64 -13.06 -4.40
CA LEU A 86 12.71 -14.17 -4.31
C LEU A 86 13.14 -15.30 -5.24
N SER A 87 13.11 -16.52 -4.70
CA SER A 87 13.19 -17.74 -5.49
C SER A 87 11.82 -18.40 -5.48
N ALA A 88 11.38 -18.91 -6.59
CA ALA A 88 10.13 -19.67 -6.65
C ALA A 88 10.45 -21.15 -6.96
N PRO A 89 9.82 -22.11 -6.25
CA PRO A 89 8.83 -21.91 -5.19
C PRO A 89 9.44 -21.35 -3.88
N GLY A 90 8.63 -20.60 -3.11
CA GLY A 90 9.09 -20.02 -1.85
C GLY A 90 7.98 -19.33 -1.06
N LYS A 91 8.24 -19.08 0.23
CA LYS A 91 7.38 -18.30 1.12
C LYS A 91 8.20 -17.20 1.77
N TYR A 92 7.64 -16.01 1.83
CA TYR A 92 8.34 -14.81 2.29
C TYR A 92 7.46 -14.01 3.23
N VAL A 93 7.93 -13.84 4.45
CA VAL A 93 7.20 -13.14 5.51
C VAL A 93 7.37 -11.63 5.34
N LEU A 94 6.27 -10.88 5.51
CA LEU A 94 6.18 -9.44 5.40
C LEU A 94 5.66 -8.83 6.70
N ASP A 95 5.86 -7.51 6.83
CA ASP A 95 5.23 -6.68 7.87
C ASP A 95 5.46 -7.21 9.29
N GLY A 96 6.68 -7.68 9.57
CA GLY A 96 7.03 -8.18 10.89
C GLY A 96 6.29 -9.46 11.30
N GLY A 97 5.94 -10.32 10.36
CA GLY A 97 5.31 -11.61 10.66
C GLY A 97 3.79 -11.65 10.39
N LYS A 98 3.19 -10.54 10.00
CA LYS A 98 1.72 -10.46 9.86
C LYS A 98 1.19 -11.00 8.54
N ARG A 99 2.00 -10.95 7.50
CA ARG A 99 1.61 -11.41 6.15
C ARG A 99 2.72 -12.25 5.52
N GLU A 100 2.35 -13.13 4.59
CA GLU A 100 3.30 -13.88 3.77
C GLU A 100 2.94 -13.79 2.29
N VAL A 101 3.96 -13.77 1.44
CA VAL A 101 3.83 -13.99 0.00
C VAL A 101 4.30 -15.40 -0.32
N CYS A 102 3.39 -16.20 -0.86
CA CYS A 102 3.66 -17.56 -1.33
C CYS A 102 3.86 -17.55 -2.84
N LEU A 103 4.98 -18.04 -3.31
CA LEU A 103 5.29 -18.20 -4.72
C LEU A 103 5.31 -19.68 -5.11
N LYS A 104 4.71 -20.02 -6.25
CA LYS A 104 4.76 -21.34 -6.86
C LYS A 104 5.00 -21.22 -8.35
N ILE A 105 5.73 -22.17 -8.94
CA ILE A 105 5.88 -22.30 -10.39
C ILE A 105 5.31 -23.64 -10.81
N PHE A 106 4.53 -23.65 -11.87
CA PHE A 106 3.99 -24.84 -12.46
C PHE A 106 3.75 -24.67 -13.97
N PRO A 107 3.76 -25.75 -14.74
CA PRO A 107 3.49 -25.68 -16.18
C PRO A 107 2.02 -25.36 -16.47
N VAL A 108 1.78 -24.79 -17.65
CA VAL A 108 0.43 -24.57 -18.15
C VAL A 108 -0.22 -25.92 -18.47
N GLU A 109 -1.38 -26.18 -17.90
CA GLU A 109 -2.20 -27.37 -18.16
C GLU A 109 -3.40 -27.02 -19.05
N LYS A 110 -3.92 -28.03 -19.79
CA LYS A 110 -5.15 -27.85 -20.56
C LYS A 110 -6.33 -27.59 -19.62
N ASN A 111 -7.16 -26.58 -19.93
CA ASN A 111 -8.32 -26.16 -19.14
C ASN A 111 -8.01 -25.45 -17.81
N LEU A 112 -6.87 -24.82 -17.71
CA LEU A 112 -6.46 -24.05 -16.53
C LEU A 112 -7.39 -22.85 -16.30
N GLN A 113 -7.97 -22.75 -15.11
CA GLN A 113 -8.78 -21.59 -14.71
C GLN A 113 -7.93 -20.58 -13.94
N ILE A 114 -7.73 -19.40 -14.51
CA ILE A 114 -6.96 -18.32 -13.86
C ILE A 114 -7.81 -17.73 -12.72
N PRO A 115 -7.30 -17.70 -11.47
CA PRO A 115 -8.05 -17.16 -10.34
C PRO A 115 -8.26 -15.65 -10.50
N LYS A 116 -9.50 -15.19 -10.31
CA LYS A 116 -9.88 -13.78 -10.33
C LYS A 116 -9.83 -13.15 -8.93
N LYS A 117 -8.94 -13.62 -8.06
CA LYS A 117 -8.82 -13.13 -6.69
C LYS A 117 -7.90 -11.90 -6.62
N MET A 118 -8.19 -11.01 -5.67
CA MET A 118 -7.40 -9.80 -5.45
C MET A 118 -5.98 -10.14 -4.98
N TYR A 119 -5.87 -11.05 -4.03
CA TYR A 119 -4.63 -11.44 -3.36
C TYR A 119 -3.93 -12.66 -3.97
N THR A 120 -4.41 -13.17 -5.11
CA THR A 120 -3.77 -14.25 -5.86
C THR A 120 -3.67 -13.82 -7.31
N LYS A 121 -2.45 -13.79 -7.85
CA LYS A 121 -2.19 -13.44 -9.25
C LYS A 121 -1.29 -14.49 -9.89
N TRP A 122 -1.55 -14.76 -11.15
CA TRP A 122 -0.75 -15.64 -11.99
C TRP A 122 -0.10 -14.84 -13.10
N PHE A 123 1.19 -15.10 -13.32
CA PHE A 123 2.03 -14.40 -14.27
C PHE A 123 2.70 -15.36 -15.22
N ASP A 124 2.97 -14.90 -16.40
CA ASP A 124 3.84 -15.57 -17.36
C ASP A 124 5.29 -15.53 -16.85
N TYR A 125 5.77 -16.66 -16.33
CA TYR A 125 7.10 -16.77 -15.76
C TYR A 125 8.19 -16.63 -16.83
N ASP A 126 7.92 -17.04 -18.06
CA ASP A 126 8.87 -16.95 -19.18
C ASP A 126 9.25 -15.51 -19.53
N LYS A 127 8.43 -14.52 -19.14
CA LYS A 127 8.67 -13.08 -19.35
C LYS A 127 9.53 -12.42 -18.29
N ILE A 128 9.83 -13.09 -17.18
CA ILE A 128 10.65 -12.56 -16.09
C ILE A 128 12.12 -12.70 -16.48
N LYS A 129 12.88 -11.58 -16.49
CA LYS A 129 14.25 -11.53 -17.03
C LYS A 129 15.33 -11.19 -15.98
N ASN A 130 15.00 -10.31 -15.02
CA ASN A 130 15.98 -9.80 -14.05
C ASN A 130 15.88 -10.49 -12.68
N GLY A 131 14.94 -11.44 -12.56
CA GLY A 131 14.64 -12.11 -11.30
C GLY A 131 13.62 -11.37 -10.46
N LEU A 132 12.98 -12.10 -9.56
CA LEU A 132 11.91 -11.59 -8.71
C LEU A 132 12.49 -10.92 -7.47
N VAL A 133 12.01 -9.71 -7.21
CA VAL A 133 12.35 -8.95 -6.01
C VAL A 133 11.07 -8.40 -5.39
N LEU A 134 10.92 -8.58 -4.09
CA LEU A 134 9.90 -7.92 -3.30
C LEU A 134 10.53 -6.74 -2.58
N ARG A 135 10.05 -5.54 -2.85
CA ARG A 135 10.60 -4.29 -2.32
C ARG A 135 9.58 -3.16 -2.35
N GLN A 136 9.91 -2.08 -1.68
CA GLN A 136 9.17 -0.84 -1.78
C GLN A 136 9.45 -0.13 -3.12
N ARG A 137 8.61 0.87 -3.42
CA ARG A 137 8.69 1.67 -4.64
C ARG A 137 10.02 2.43 -4.74
N ARG A 138 10.58 2.43 -5.97
CA ARG A 138 11.74 3.27 -6.34
C ARG A 138 11.38 4.29 -7.43
N PRO A 139 12.09 5.40 -7.53
CA PRO A 139 11.99 6.29 -8.69
C PRO A 139 12.23 5.54 -10.00
N GLY A 140 11.39 5.81 -11.01
CA GLY A 140 11.49 5.14 -12.30
C GLY A 140 10.69 3.84 -12.43
N ASP A 141 10.15 3.28 -11.33
CA ASP A 141 9.30 2.09 -11.39
C ASP A 141 8.05 2.34 -12.24
N PHE A 142 7.71 1.33 -13.02
CA PHE A 142 6.58 1.37 -13.94
C PHE A 142 5.84 0.03 -14.03
N MET A 143 4.67 0.10 -14.61
CA MET A 143 3.84 -1.06 -14.95
C MET A 143 3.29 -0.87 -16.36
N MET A 144 3.14 -1.95 -17.11
CA MET A 144 2.41 -1.94 -18.37
C MET A 144 0.92 -2.06 -18.10
N ILE A 145 0.15 -1.13 -18.65
CA ILE A 145 -1.31 -1.10 -18.54
C ILE A 145 -1.95 -1.44 -19.89
N GLY A 146 -3.28 -1.52 -19.93
CA GLY A 146 -4.04 -1.84 -21.13
C GLY A 146 -3.59 -1.05 -22.36
N GLY A 147 -3.56 -1.73 -23.53
CA GLY A 147 -3.06 -1.14 -24.76
C GLY A 147 -1.54 -1.07 -24.90
N GLY A 148 -0.77 -1.74 -24.02
CA GLY A 148 0.70 -1.77 -24.09
C GLY A 148 1.38 -0.48 -23.61
N HIS A 149 0.68 0.38 -22.89
CA HIS A 149 1.22 1.65 -22.41
C HIS A 149 1.99 1.49 -21.10
N LYS A 150 3.18 2.09 -21.06
CA LYS A 150 3.99 2.21 -19.85
C LYS A 150 3.43 3.32 -18.95
N LYS A 151 3.14 3.01 -17.67
CA LYS A 151 2.67 3.98 -16.69
C LYS A 151 3.50 3.94 -15.43
N ALA A 152 3.97 5.09 -14.97
CA ALA A 152 4.75 5.19 -13.73
C ALA A 152 3.91 4.78 -12.52
N ILE A 153 4.51 4.01 -11.60
CA ILE A 153 3.84 3.53 -10.38
C ILE A 153 3.27 4.68 -9.55
N ARG A 154 4.02 5.80 -9.43
CA ARG A 154 3.52 6.99 -8.74
C ARG A 154 2.15 7.43 -9.28
N ARG A 155 1.95 7.40 -10.59
CA ARG A 155 0.69 7.82 -11.23
C ARG A 155 -0.41 6.79 -11.00
N ILE A 156 -0.09 5.49 -11.06
CA ILE A 156 -1.04 4.41 -10.75
C ILE A 156 -1.57 4.57 -9.33
N LEU A 157 -0.68 4.74 -8.34
CA LEU A 157 -1.07 4.90 -6.94
C LEU A 157 -1.88 6.18 -6.67
N MET A 158 -1.65 7.24 -7.46
CA MET A 158 -2.47 8.46 -7.40
C MET A 158 -3.88 8.21 -7.95
N ASP A 159 -3.98 7.55 -9.09
CA ASP A 159 -5.27 7.24 -9.73
C ASP A 159 -6.09 6.27 -8.88
N ASP A 160 -5.43 5.31 -8.22
CA ASP A 160 -6.04 4.38 -7.26
C ASP A 160 -6.33 5.04 -5.90
N LYS A 161 -6.07 6.36 -5.76
CA LYS A 161 -6.33 7.16 -4.55
C LYS A 161 -5.64 6.61 -3.30
N VAL A 162 -4.49 5.98 -3.46
CA VAL A 162 -3.66 5.54 -2.33
C VAL A 162 -3.15 6.78 -1.58
N PRO A 163 -3.34 6.88 -0.25
CA PRO A 163 -2.81 7.99 0.55
C PRO A 163 -1.30 8.13 0.40
N GLN A 164 -0.79 9.37 0.41
CA GLN A 164 0.64 9.64 0.21
C GLN A 164 1.51 8.92 1.25
N SER A 165 1.06 8.90 2.50
CA SER A 165 1.74 8.20 3.60
C SER A 165 1.97 6.71 3.36
N ASN A 166 1.10 6.08 2.57
CA ASN A 166 1.15 4.65 2.31
C ASN A 166 1.92 4.31 1.02
N ARG A 167 2.10 5.28 0.10
CA ARG A 167 2.70 5.01 -1.22
C ARG A 167 4.17 4.58 -1.14
N GLU A 168 4.87 4.98 -0.09
CA GLU A 168 6.29 4.69 0.10
C GLU A 168 6.53 3.37 0.83
N THR A 169 5.50 2.85 1.53
CA THR A 169 5.60 1.63 2.34
C THR A 169 4.97 0.40 1.69
N LEU A 170 4.33 0.56 0.52
CA LEU A 170 3.74 -0.57 -0.20
C LEU A 170 4.80 -1.50 -0.74
N ASN A 171 4.65 -2.79 -0.45
CA ASN A 171 5.47 -3.83 -1.05
C ASN A 171 5.02 -4.11 -2.50
N MET A 172 5.98 -4.30 -3.38
CA MET A 172 5.76 -4.56 -4.81
C MET A 172 6.60 -5.74 -5.26
N LEU A 173 5.98 -6.64 -6.01
CA LEU A 173 6.68 -7.70 -6.71
C LEU A 173 7.24 -7.14 -8.02
N THR A 174 8.55 -7.20 -8.22
CA THR A 174 9.23 -6.52 -9.33
C THR A 174 10.18 -7.46 -10.08
N ASP A 175 10.41 -7.13 -11.36
CA ASP A 175 11.45 -7.64 -12.23
C ASP A 175 12.30 -6.44 -12.70
N GLY A 176 13.36 -6.13 -11.97
CA GLY A 176 14.07 -4.87 -12.12
C GLY A 176 13.19 -3.66 -11.79
N GLY A 177 13.07 -2.69 -12.70
CA GLY A 177 12.18 -1.52 -12.57
C GLY A 177 10.74 -1.78 -13.04
N HIS A 178 10.45 -2.96 -13.58
CA HIS A 178 9.10 -3.32 -14.02
C HIS A 178 8.35 -4.00 -12.88
N VAL A 179 7.26 -3.40 -12.41
CA VAL A 179 6.42 -3.93 -11.33
C VAL A 179 5.43 -4.93 -11.92
N LEU A 180 5.48 -6.18 -11.43
CA LEU A 180 4.53 -7.22 -11.80
C LEU A 180 3.20 -7.01 -11.08
N TRP A 181 3.28 -6.77 -9.77
CA TRP A 181 2.13 -6.75 -8.88
C TRP A 181 2.33 -5.84 -7.66
N ILE A 182 1.26 -5.17 -7.29
CA ILE A 182 1.14 -4.42 -6.04
C ILE A 182 0.06 -5.14 -5.21
N PRO A 183 0.44 -5.99 -4.24
CA PRO A 183 -0.51 -6.84 -3.50
C PRO A 183 -1.65 -6.07 -2.85
N ASP A 184 -1.35 -4.95 -2.18
CA ASP A 184 -2.34 -4.15 -1.42
C ASP A 184 -3.41 -3.47 -2.30
N THR A 185 -3.12 -3.24 -3.59
CA THR A 185 -4.09 -2.65 -4.52
C THR A 185 -4.67 -3.69 -5.48
N GLY A 186 -4.09 -4.88 -5.54
CA GLY A 186 -4.43 -5.92 -6.50
C GLY A 186 -4.03 -5.61 -7.94
N ARG A 187 -3.31 -4.49 -8.19
CA ARG A 187 -2.84 -4.10 -9.53
C ARG A 187 -1.74 -5.01 -10.01
N MET A 188 -1.86 -5.44 -11.27
CA MET A 188 -0.84 -6.24 -11.95
C MET A 188 -0.53 -5.67 -13.33
N SER A 189 0.68 -5.90 -13.80
CA SER A 189 1.11 -5.48 -15.13
C SER A 189 0.52 -6.38 -16.21
N GLU A 190 -0.03 -5.76 -17.25
CA GLU A 190 -0.56 -6.45 -18.43
C GLU A 190 0.52 -7.26 -19.17
N TYR A 191 1.78 -6.82 -19.12
CA TYR A 191 2.90 -7.48 -19.78
C TYR A 191 3.09 -8.93 -19.33
N TYR A 192 2.90 -9.18 -18.02
CA TYR A 192 3.10 -10.52 -17.45
C TYR A 192 1.82 -11.37 -17.46
N LYS A 193 0.79 -10.97 -18.15
CA LYS A 193 -0.39 -11.83 -18.34
C LYS A 193 -0.05 -13.10 -19.08
N ILE A 194 -0.69 -14.18 -18.65
CA ILE A 194 -0.64 -15.47 -19.30
C ILE A 194 -1.24 -15.35 -20.70
N THR A 195 -0.58 -15.92 -21.66
CA THR A 195 -0.99 -16.00 -23.08
C THR A 195 -0.98 -17.45 -23.57
N GLY A 196 -1.37 -17.68 -24.81
CA GLY A 196 -1.29 -19.02 -25.42
C GLY A 196 0.14 -19.54 -25.60
N GLU A 197 1.16 -18.67 -25.49
CA GLU A 197 2.58 -19.02 -25.63
C GLU A 197 3.25 -19.30 -24.29
N THR A 198 2.59 -18.97 -23.16
CA THR A 198 3.13 -19.20 -21.82
C THR A 198 3.33 -20.69 -21.56
N ARG A 199 4.50 -21.09 -21.11
CA ARG A 199 4.83 -22.47 -20.75
C ARG A 199 4.84 -22.68 -19.25
N LEU A 200 5.34 -21.72 -18.49
CA LEU A 200 5.44 -21.76 -17.03
C LEU A 200 4.66 -20.59 -16.41
N ILE A 201 3.91 -20.89 -15.37
CA ILE A 201 3.14 -19.91 -14.59
C ILE A 201 3.81 -19.69 -13.27
N LEU A 202 4.03 -18.42 -12.93
CA LEU A 202 4.29 -17.98 -11.56
C LEU A 202 2.96 -17.65 -10.88
N SER A 203 2.60 -18.37 -9.84
CA SER A 203 1.53 -17.99 -8.93
C SER A 203 2.11 -17.22 -7.74
N ALA A 204 1.59 -16.04 -7.46
CA ALA A 204 1.89 -15.26 -6.27
C ALA A 204 0.61 -15.05 -5.46
N GLU A 205 0.65 -15.40 -4.18
CA GLU A 205 -0.48 -15.28 -3.26
C GLU A 205 -0.05 -14.55 -1.99
N LEU A 206 -0.79 -13.49 -1.63
CA LEU A 206 -0.64 -12.80 -0.36
C LEU A 206 -1.62 -13.39 0.65
N LYS A 207 -1.14 -13.78 1.82
CA LYS A 207 -1.91 -14.32 2.94
C LYS A 207 -1.66 -13.52 4.20
N GLU A 208 -2.68 -13.40 5.04
CA GLU A 208 -2.51 -13.00 6.42
C GLU A 208 -2.06 -14.22 7.24
N ILE A 209 -1.13 -14.01 8.15
CA ILE A 209 -0.69 -15.06 9.10
C ILE A 209 -1.59 -14.87 10.33
N GLU A 210 -2.48 -15.83 10.56
CA GLU A 210 -3.26 -15.90 11.80
C GLU A 210 -2.33 -16.28 12.95
N GLU A 211 -2.42 -15.54 14.07
CA GLU A 211 -1.71 -15.86 15.33
C GLU A 211 -2.28 -17.11 16.00
#